data_865022f90c2e071571e9a910d7f6300a
#
_entry.id   865022f90c2e071571e9a910d7f6300a
#
_cell.length_a   1.000
_cell.length_b   1.000
_cell.length_c   1.000
_cell.angle_alpha   90.00
_cell.angle_beta   90.00
_cell.angle_gamma   90.00
#
_symmetry.space_group_name_H-M   'P 1'
#
loop_
_entity.id
_entity.type
_entity.pdbx_description
1 polymer ?
#
loop_
_entity_poly.entity_id
_entity_poly.type
_entity_poly.pdbx_seq_one_letter_code
_entity_poly.pdbx_strand_id
1 'polypeptide(L)'
;AILGAPFMLFTLAIFLLAVTVLTLKFMGKRDSAIKVNPELISFDLKFFIFAFFLILAVSLIKIKFLNYALAAFLVLFYLFYIKKILEHEAAGDETYHPLHFEKYFGKKHVLIYIQTALGLILIISGAHFFIGFLIVTGTAIGISMLVFSLLITPIATELPEKYNSITWIIRGKDTLALANITGAVAFQSTLIVSIGLLFTEWILDWHTLLNITLALSSAIFIFITLKFKKKLYAEPLLIGGLFYVIYIILALELVKI
;
A
#
# COMPACT_ATOMS: atom_id res chain seq x y z
N ALA A 1 6.81 7.10 -8.70
CA ALA A 1 5.57 6.32 -8.58
C ALA A 1 5.75 5.13 -7.60
N ILE A 2 6.75 4.25 -7.77
CA ILE A 2 6.94 3.01 -6.97
C ILE A 2 6.87 3.28 -5.45
N LEU A 3 7.57 4.29 -4.96
CA LEU A 3 7.63 4.63 -3.53
C LEU A 3 6.42 5.45 -3.05
N GLY A 4 5.60 5.96 -3.96
CA GLY A 4 4.37 6.69 -3.62
C GLY A 4 3.27 5.80 -3.08
N ALA A 5 3.18 4.55 -3.53
CA ALA A 5 2.13 3.63 -3.10
C ALA A 5 2.25 3.24 -1.61
N PRO A 6 3.40 2.78 -1.08
CA PRO A 6 3.57 2.55 0.35
C PRO A 6 3.32 3.80 1.21
N PHE A 7 3.71 4.99 0.73
CA PHE A 7 3.41 6.24 1.41
C PHE A 7 1.90 6.47 1.51
N MET A 8 1.18 6.37 0.39
CA MET A 8 -0.27 6.56 0.36
C MET A 8 -0.99 5.54 1.25
N LEU A 9 -0.52 4.30 1.29
CA LEU A 9 -1.11 3.25 2.11
C LEU A 9 -0.96 3.53 3.60
N PHE A 10 0.22 3.94 4.06
CA PHE A 10 0.44 4.27 5.48
C PHE A 10 -0.04 5.67 5.89
N THR A 11 -0.43 6.51 4.95
CA THR A 11 -0.97 7.84 5.23
C THR A 11 -2.46 7.90 4.92
N LEU A 12 -2.84 8.10 3.68
CA LEU A 12 -4.23 8.31 3.27
C LEU A 12 -5.12 7.08 3.54
N ALA A 13 -4.66 5.85 3.22
CA ALA A 13 -5.50 4.67 3.39
C ALA A 13 -5.75 4.35 4.87
N ILE A 14 -4.72 4.47 5.72
CA ILE A 14 -4.88 4.32 7.18
C ILE A 14 -5.80 5.41 7.75
N PHE A 15 -5.67 6.65 7.28
CA PHE A 15 -6.57 7.74 7.66
C PHE A 15 -8.02 7.44 7.28
N LEU A 16 -8.29 6.98 6.03
CA LEU A 16 -9.64 6.62 5.60
C LEU A 16 -10.23 5.47 6.45
N LEU A 17 -9.41 4.49 6.81
CA LEU A 17 -9.81 3.42 7.72
C LEU A 17 -10.18 3.99 9.10
N ALA A 18 -9.36 4.88 9.66
CA ALA A 18 -9.62 5.54 10.93
C ALA A 18 -10.91 6.36 10.91
N VAL A 19 -11.11 7.17 9.87
CA VAL A 19 -12.33 7.96 9.67
C VAL A 19 -13.55 7.05 9.59
N THR A 20 -13.46 5.92 8.89
CA THR A 20 -14.57 4.95 8.80
C THR A 20 -14.94 4.41 10.18
N VAL A 21 -13.96 3.99 10.99
CA VAL A 21 -14.19 3.50 12.36
C VAL A 21 -14.82 4.59 13.23
N LEU A 22 -14.31 5.82 13.16
CA LEU A 22 -14.84 6.94 13.96
C LEU A 22 -16.24 7.35 13.53
N THR A 23 -16.55 7.30 12.24
CA THR A 23 -17.90 7.51 11.73
C THR A 23 -18.87 6.47 12.29
N LEU A 24 -18.49 5.19 12.28
CA LEU A 24 -19.29 4.12 12.87
C LEU A 24 -19.45 4.27 14.38
N LYS A 25 -18.40 4.75 15.08
CA LYS A 25 -18.47 5.09 16.51
C LYS A 25 -19.47 6.23 16.76
N PHE A 26 -19.39 7.31 15.97
CA PHE A 26 -20.33 8.43 16.07
C PHE A 26 -21.77 8.01 15.82
N MET A 27 -21.99 7.05 14.91
CA MET A 27 -23.31 6.46 14.64
C MET A 27 -23.77 5.47 15.73
N GLY A 28 -22.99 5.25 16.79
CA GLY A 28 -23.31 4.30 17.87
C GLY A 28 -23.22 2.82 17.46
N LYS A 29 -22.58 2.49 16.32
CA LYS A 29 -22.50 1.12 15.79
C LYS A 29 -21.32 0.32 16.33
N ARG A 30 -20.29 0.96 16.83
CA ARG A 30 -19.08 0.35 17.42
C ARG A 30 -18.30 1.35 18.27
N ASP A 31 -17.31 0.86 19.04
CA ASP A 31 -16.29 1.68 19.69
C ASP A 31 -15.14 2.03 18.71
N SER A 32 -14.16 2.83 19.16
CA SER A 32 -13.00 3.21 18.34
C SER A 32 -11.88 2.16 18.31
N ALA A 33 -12.02 1.08 19.06
CA ALA A 33 -11.05 -0.01 19.07
C ALA A 33 -11.12 -0.81 17.76
N ILE A 34 -9.97 -1.04 17.17
CA ILE A 34 -9.80 -1.85 15.97
C ILE A 34 -9.33 -3.23 16.42
N LYS A 35 -10.16 -4.24 16.22
CA LYS A 35 -9.92 -5.61 16.68
C LYS A 35 -9.03 -6.34 15.69
N VAL A 36 -7.72 -6.20 15.81
CA VAL A 36 -6.74 -6.84 14.94
C VAL A 36 -6.01 -7.98 15.65
N ASN A 37 -5.46 -8.89 14.86
CA ASN A 37 -4.45 -9.83 15.33
C ASN A 37 -3.11 -9.06 15.50
N PRO A 38 -2.64 -8.82 16.76
CA PRO A 38 -1.46 -7.98 16.98
C PRO A 38 -0.19 -8.61 16.46
N GLU A 39 -0.08 -9.95 16.43
CA GLU A 39 1.12 -10.65 15.97
C GLU A 39 1.28 -10.50 14.47
N LEU A 40 0.20 -10.72 13.71
CA LEU A 40 0.20 -10.57 12.25
C LEU A 40 0.56 -9.13 11.85
N ILE A 41 -0.16 -8.15 12.39
CA ILE A 41 0.07 -6.75 12.02
C ILE A 41 1.45 -6.26 12.48
N SER A 42 1.94 -6.71 13.65
CA SER A 42 3.30 -6.39 14.09
C SER A 42 4.37 -7.01 13.18
N PHE A 43 4.13 -8.21 12.65
CA PHE A 43 5.02 -8.85 11.71
C PHE A 43 5.10 -8.07 10.41
N ASP A 44 3.96 -7.71 9.81
CA ASP A 44 3.88 -6.91 8.58
C ASP A 44 4.60 -5.56 8.74
N LEU A 45 4.32 -4.85 9.85
CA LEU A 45 4.95 -3.55 10.11
C LEU A 45 6.46 -3.66 10.27
N LYS A 46 6.96 -4.66 11.00
CA LYS A 46 8.42 -4.91 11.13
C LYS A 46 9.05 -5.22 9.78
N PHE A 47 8.38 -6.04 8.98
CA PHE A 47 8.83 -6.42 7.65
C PHE A 47 8.99 -5.19 6.76
N PHE A 48 7.97 -4.34 6.71
CA PHE A 48 8.00 -3.09 5.95
C PHE A 48 9.06 -2.12 6.44
N ILE A 49 9.10 -1.84 7.76
CA ILE A 49 10.06 -0.90 8.36
C ILE A 49 11.50 -1.34 8.05
N PHE A 50 11.79 -2.63 8.17
CA PHE A 50 13.11 -3.17 7.85
C PHE A 50 13.45 -3.03 6.37
N ALA A 51 12.54 -3.41 5.46
CA ALA A 51 12.75 -3.29 4.01
C ALA A 51 12.98 -1.83 3.61
N PHE A 52 12.15 -0.91 4.08
CA PHE A 52 12.25 0.51 3.73
C PHE A 52 13.50 1.18 4.31
N PHE A 53 13.93 0.76 5.50
CA PHE A 53 15.19 1.24 6.08
C PHE A 53 16.39 0.81 5.23
N LEU A 54 16.41 -0.44 4.77
CA LEU A 54 17.46 -0.95 3.87
C LEU A 54 17.44 -0.21 2.52
N ILE A 55 16.28 0.01 1.95
CA ILE A 55 16.12 0.75 0.70
C ILE A 55 16.70 2.16 0.86
N LEU A 56 16.34 2.86 1.93
CA LEU A 56 16.87 4.19 2.22
C LEU A 56 18.40 4.16 2.37
N ALA A 57 18.93 3.26 3.19
CA ALA A 57 20.36 3.16 3.46
C ALA A 57 21.19 2.87 2.20
N VAL A 58 20.77 1.91 1.38
CA VAL A 58 21.47 1.56 0.13
C VAL A 58 21.36 2.67 -0.91
N SER A 59 20.21 3.31 -1.00
CA SER A 59 19.99 4.41 -1.96
C SER A 59 20.88 5.62 -1.70
N LEU A 60 21.27 5.86 -0.44
CA LEU A 60 22.20 6.94 -0.09
C LEU A 60 23.64 6.65 -0.50
N ILE A 61 24.03 5.36 -0.64
CA ILE A 61 25.40 4.95 -0.96
C ILE A 61 25.71 5.12 -2.46
N LYS A 62 24.70 5.14 -3.35
CA LYS A 62 24.81 5.35 -4.81
C LYS A 62 25.76 4.37 -5.55
N ILE A 63 25.92 3.15 -5.04
CA ILE A 63 26.71 2.10 -5.67
C ILE A 63 25.78 1.13 -6.42
N LYS A 64 25.88 1.05 -7.75
CA LYS A 64 25.01 0.25 -8.61
C LYS A 64 24.98 -1.23 -8.25
N PHE A 65 26.13 -1.79 -7.86
CA PHE A 65 26.21 -3.19 -7.41
C PHE A 65 25.34 -3.44 -6.16
N LEU A 66 25.30 -2.50 -5.21
CA LEU A 66 24.47 -2.63 -4.02
C LEU A 66 22.96 -2.59 -4.35
N ASN A 67 22.56 -1.84 -5.40
CA ASN A 67 21.18 -1.86 -5.87
C ASN A 67 20.78 -3.24 -6.38
N TYR A 68 21.63 -3.92 -7.13
CA TYR A 68 21.37 -5.29 -7.59
C TYR A 68 21.33 -6.30 -6.45
N ALA A 69 22.28 -6.21 -5.51
CA ALA A 69 22.31 -7.05 -4.33
C ALA A 69 21.06 -6.85 -3.45
N LEU A 70 20.64 -5.60 -3.25
CA LEU A 70 19.41 -5.26 -2.54
C LEU A 70 18.18 -5.81 -3.27
N ALA A 71 18.09 -5.68 -4.59
CA ALA A 71 16.97 -6.21 -5.37
C ALA A 71 16.83 -7.72 -5.17
N ALA A 72 17.94 -8.48 -5.30
CA ALA A 72 17.93 -9.92 -5.05
C ALA A 72 17.52 -10.25 -3.60
N PHE A 73 18.05 -9.52 -2.62
CA PHE A 73 17.68 -9.69 -1.22
C PHE A 73 16.20 -9.44 -0.98
N LEU A 74 15.62 -8.35 -1.53
CA LEU A 74 14.21 -8.02 -1.34
C LEU A 74 13.27 -9.06 -1.95
N VAL A 75 13.63 -9.66 -3.08
CA VAL A 75 12.87 -10.79 -3.66
C VAL A 75 12.86 -11.98 -2.70
N LEU A 76 14.04 -12.39 -2.20
CA LEU A 76 14.14 -13.50 -1.25
C LEU A 76 13.42 -13.19 0.07
N PHE A 77 13.51 -11.95 0.52
CA PHE A 77 12.84 -11.49 1.73
C PHE A 77 11.31 -11.52 1.58
N TYR A 78 10.80 -11.18 0.39
CA TYR A 78 9.36 -11.33 0.10
C TYR A 78 8.92 -12.81 0.06
N LEU A 79 9.72 -13.69 -0.53
CA LEU A 79 9.42 -15.13 -0.51
C LEU A 79 9.37 -15.68 0.94
N PHE A 80 10.27 -15.21 1.80
CA PHE A 80 10.22 -15.51 3.22
C PHE A 80 8.93 -14.99 3.88
N TYR A 81 8.51 -13.76 3.53
CA TYR A 81 7.26 -13.16 4.01
C TYR A 81 6.06 -14.03 3.63
N ILE A 82 5.91 -14.37 2.35
CA ILE A 82 4.82 -15.23 1.87
C ILE A 82 4.79 -16.57 2.60
N LYS A 83 5.95 -17.22 2.75
CA LYS A 83 6.03 -18.48 3.50
C LYS A 83 5.47 -18.32 4.92
N LYS A 84 5.83 -17.25 5.61
CA LYS A 84 5.37 -16.97 6.97
C LYS A 84 3.87 -16.68 7.04
N ILE A 85 3.32 -15.91 6.10
CA ILE A 85 1.87 -15.65 6.04
C ILE A 85 1.09 -16.94 5.80
N LEU A 86 1.51 -17.77 4.84
CA LEU A 86 0.84 -19.04 4.54
C LEU A 86 0.85 -20.02 5.74
N GLU A 87 1.94 -20.02 6.53
CA GLU A 87 1.99 -20.81 7.78
C GLU A 87 0.94 -20.35 8.81
N HIS A 88 0.56 -19.06 8.80
CA HIS A 88 -0.43 -18.49 9.73
C HIS A 88 -1.87 -18.59 9.22
N GLU A 89 -2.09 -18.57 7.89
CA GLU A 89 -3.41 -18.61 7.27
C GLU A 89 -3.98 -20.03 7.13
N ALA A 90 -3.18 -21.08 7.29
CA ALA A 90 -3.62 -22.48 7.19
C ALA A 90 -4.75 -22.88 8.19
N ALA A 91 -5.23 -21.93 9.01
CA ALA A 91 -6.28 -22.10 10.02
C ALA A 91 -7.59 -21.34 9.72
N GLY A 92 -7.77 -20.74 8.55
CA GLY A 92 -8.96 -19.93 8.22
C GLY A 92 -9.89 -20.62 7.23
N ASP A 93 -11.15 -20.83 7.61
CA ASP A 93 -12.24 -21.23 6.70
C ASP A 93 -12.55 -20.08 5.72
N GLU A 94 -12.00 -20.15 4.52
CA GLU A 94 -12.40 -19.26 3.43
C GLU A 94 -13.68 -19.77 2.77
N THR A 95 -14.76 -19.03 2.91
CA THR A 95 -15.97 -19.22 2.08
C THR A 95 -15.69 -18.66 0.68
N TYR A 96 -15.47 -19.54 -0.29
CA TYR A 96 -15.32 -19.16 -1.69
C TYR A 96 -16.62 -18.53 -2.23
N HIS A 97 -16.53 -17.31 -2.73
CA HIS A 97 -17.64 -16.72 -3.46
C HIS A 97 -17.69 -17.29 -4.89
N PRO A 98 -18.90 -17.58 -5.43
CA PRO A 98 -19.04 -18.06 -6.80
C PRO A 98 -18.52 -17.03 -7.81
N LEU A 99 -17.95 -17.51 -8.92
CA LEU A 99 -17.46 -16.63 -10.00
C LEU A 99 -18.61 -15.86 -10.65
N HIS A 100 -18.40 -14.60 -11.02
CA HIS A 100 -19.45 -13.74 -11.59
C HIS A 100 -20.16 -14.34 -12.80
N PHE A 101 -19.46 -15.12 -13.64
CA PHE A 101 -20.00 -15.75 -14.83
C PHE A 101 -20.36 -17.23 -14.66
N GLU A 102 -20.17 -17.83 -13.46
CA GLU A 102 -20.47 -19.23 -13.19
C GLU A 102 -21.94 -19.58 -13.50
N LYS A 103 -22.83 -18.63 -13.28
CA LYS A 103 -24.27 -18.74 -13.55
C LYS A 103 -24.61 -18.91 -15.03
N TYR A 104 -23.74 -18.47 -15.94
CA TYR A 104 -24.01 -18.41 -17.38
C TYR A 104 -23.30 -19.50 -18.19
N PHE A 105 -22.15 -20.01 -17.74
CA PHE A 105 -21.27 -20.83 -18.57
C PHE A 105 -20.91 -22.23 -18.05
N GLY A 106 -21.31 -22.62 -16.86
CA GLY A 106 -21.28 -23.98 -16.34
C GLY A 106 -19.92 -24.74 -16.26
N LYS A 107 -18.84 -24.28 -16.91
CA LYS A 107 -17.50 -24.91 -16.90
C LYS A 107 -16.52 -24.09 -16.05
N LYS A 108 -16.45 -24.41 -14.78
CA LYS A 108 -15.72 -23.65 -13.76
C LYS A 108 -14.25 -23.34 -14.11
N HIS A 109 -13.49 -24.32 -14.60
CA HIS A 109 -12.05 -24.12 -14.88
C HIS A 109 -11.78 -23.21 -16.08
N VAL A 110 -12.49 -23.37 -17.20
CA VAL A 110 -12.35 -22.53 -18.40
C VAL A 110 -12.74 -21.09 -18.08
N LEU A 111 -13.76 -20.90 -17.27
CA LEU A 111 -14.26 -19.60 -16.88
C LEU A 111 -13.25 -18.82 -16.02
N ILE A 112 -12.52 -19.51 -15.14
CA ILE A 112 -11.43 -18.92 -14.34
C ILE A 112 -10.36 -18.32 -15.28
N TYR A 113 -9.91 -19.10 -16.27
CA TYR A 113 -8.88 -18.63 -17.22
C TYR A 113 -9.35 -17.44 -18.06
N ILE A 114 -10.58 -17.50 -18.57
CA ILE A 114 -11.17 -16.39 -19.37
C ILE A 114 -11.30 -15.13 -18.52
N GLN A 115 -11.84 -15.25 -17.32
CA GLN A 115 -12.05 -14.10 -16.43
C GLN A 115 -10.71 -13.49 -15.98
N THR A 116 -9.71 -14.31 -15.69
CA THR A 116 -8.35 -13.87 -15.35
C THR A 116 -7.67 -13.17 -16.54
N ALA A 117 -7.74 -13.76 -17.73
CA ALA A 117 -7.18 -13.17 -18.95
C ALA A 117 -7.83 -11.84 -19.30
N LEU A 118 -9.19 -11.77 -19.23
CA LEU A 118 -9.91 -10.52 -19.45
C LEU A 118 -9.54 -9.45 -18.42
N GLY A 119 -9.45 -9.81 -17.15
CA GLY A 119 -9.01 -8.91 -16.09
C GLY A 119 -7.60 -8.37 -16.36
N LEU A 120 -6.67 -9.23 -16.77
CA LEU A 120 -5.30 -8.83 -17.10
C LEU A 120 -5.26 -7.87 -18.30
N ILE A 121 -6.03 -8.14 -19.36
CA ILE A 121 -6.13 -7.26 -20.54
C ILE A 121 -6.69 -5.89 -20.13
N LEU A 122 -7.73 -5.86 -19.29
CA LEU A 122 -8.32 -4.61 -18.82
C LEU A 122 -7.35 -3.82 -17.94
N ILE A 123 -6.57 -4.48 -17.09
CA ILE A 123 -5.54 -3.83 -16.26
C ILE A 123 -4.46 -3.21 -17.14
N ILE A 124 -3.91 -3.96 -18.11
CA ILE A 124 -2.85 -3.48 -19.00
C ILE A 124 -3.35 -2.29 -19.84
N SER A 125 -4.52 -2.44 -20.43
CA SER A 125 -5.14 -1.37 -21.25
C SER A 125 -5.44 -0.14 -20.40
N GLY A 126 -6.04 -0.32 -19.24
CA GLY A 126 -6.34 0.75 -18.30
C GLY A 126 -5.08 1.50 -17.84
N ALA A 127 -3.99 0.78 -17.52
CA ALA A 127 -2.71 1.38 -17.16
C ALA A 127 -2.13 2.22 -18.32
N HIS A 128 -2.21 1.74 -19.56
CA HIS A 128 -1.73 2.48 -20.73
C HIS A 128 -2.51 3.80 -20.92
N PHE A 129 -3.82 3.76 -20.90
CA PHE A 129 -4.65 4.97 -20.99
C PHE A 129 -4.40 5.92 -19.81
N PHE A 130 -4.31 5.38 -18.59
CA PHE A 130 -4.05 6.17 -17.38
C PHE A 130 -2.74 6.96 -17.47
N ILE A 131 -1.65 6.31 -17.91
CA ILE A 131 -0.35 6.98 -18.10
C ILE A 131 -0.46 8.10 -19.14
N GLY A 132 -1.14 7.86 -20.25
CA GLY A 132 -1.37 8.88 -21.28
C GLY A 132 -2.11 10.11 -20.72
N PHE A 133 -3.21 9.90 -20.02
CA PHE A 133 -3.96 11.00 -19.36
C PHE A 133 -3.14 11.72 -18.29
N LEU A 134 -2.34 10.99 -17.52
CA LEU A 134 -1.48 11.54 -16.49
C LEU A 134 -0.44 12.50 -17.08
N ILE A 135 0.19 12.13 -18.19
CA ILE A 135 1.16 12.98 -18.90
C ILE A 135 0.49 14.26 -19.40
N VAL A 136 -0.62 14.13 -20.12
CA VAL A 136 -1.35 15.28 -20.68
C VAL A 136 -1.82 16.24 -19.59
N THR A 137 -2.39 15.70 -18.52
CA THR A 137 -2.91 16.52 -17.42
C THR A 137 -1.78 17.17 -16.63
N GLY A 138 -0.72 16.45 -16.30
CA GLY A 138 0.42 16.99 -15.55
C GLY A 138 1.11 18.15 -16.28
N THR A 139 1.31 18.02 -17.59
CA THR A 139 1.87 19.08 -18.42
C THR A 139 0.95 20.30 -18.52
N ALA A 140 -0.38 20.09 -18.63
CA ALA A 140 -1.35 21.17 -18.71
C ALA A 140 -1.46 21.99 -17.42
N ILE A 141 -1.28 21.34 -16.25
CA ILE A 141 -1.35 22.01 -14.93
C ILE A 141 0.01 22.63 -14.56
N GLY A 142 1.10 22.27 -15.25
CA GLY A 142 2.45 22.79 -14.95
C GLY A 142 3.08 22.18 -13.69
N ILE A 143 2.57 21.02 -13.23
CA ILE A 143 3.15 20.29 -12.10
C ILE A 143 4.21 19.32 -12.63
N SER A 144 5.34 19.21 -11.90
CA SER A 144 6.37 18.23 -12.25
C SER A 144 5.78 16.81 -12.32
N MET A 145 6.11 16.08 -13.40
CA MET A 145 5.59 14.71 -13.62
C MET A 145 5.91 13.77 -12.47
N LEU A 146 7.04 13.97 -11.79
CA LEU A 146 7.42 13.19 -10.63
C LEU A 146 6.44 13.40 -9.47
N VAL A 147 6.19 14.66 -9.08
CA VAL A 147 5.26 15.00 -7.99
C VAL A 147 3.85 14.55 -8.32
N PHE A 148 3.41 14.80 -9.56
CA PHE A 148 2.08 14.39 -10.02
C PHE A 148 1.92 12.86 -9.99
N SER A 149 2.94 12.11 -10.43
CA SER A 149 2.90 10.65 -10.38
C SER A 149 2.98 10.09 -8.95
N LEU A 150 3.70 10.75 -8.05
CA LEU A 150 3.77 10.33 -6.64
C LEU A 150 2.44 10.53 -5.89
N LEU A 151 1.65 11.53 -6.29
CA LEU A 151 0.35 11.83 -5.68
C LEU A 151 -0.81 11.08 -6.34
N ILE A 152 -0.93 11.19 -7.65
CA ILE A 152 -2.13 10.75 -8.38
C ILE A 152 -2.10 9.26 -8.72
N THR A 153 -0.92 8.72 -9.11
CA THR A 153 -0.83 7.30 -9.45
C THR A 153 -1.23 6.40 -8.30
N PRO A 154 -0.73 6.57 -7.06
CA PRO A 154 -1.14 5.73 -5.93
C PRO A 154 -2.63 5.86 -5.59
N ILE A 155 -3.19 7.07 -5.72
CA ILE A 155 -4.63 7.27 -5.51
C ILE A 155 -5.43 6.44 -6.51
N ALA A 156 -5.10 6.53 -7.79
CA ALA A 156 -5.83 5.84 -8.85
C ALA A 156 -5.68 4.31 -8.78
N THR A 157 -4.51 3.80 -8.39
CA THR A 157 -4.24 2.36 -8.32
C THR A 157 -4.70 1.72 -7.03
N GLU A 158 -4.56 2.42 -5.90
CA GLU A 158 -4.78 1.84 -4.57
C GLU A 158 -6.17 2.13 -3.98
N LEU A 159 -6.82 3.26 -4.36
CA LEU A 159 -8.14 3.60 -3.81
C LEU A 159 -9.23 2.55 -4.09
N PRO A 160 -9.33 1.94 -5.28
CA PRO A 160 -10.31 0.88 -5.53
C PRO A 160 -10.15 -0.31 -4.59
N GLU A 161 -8.88 -0.67 -4.29
CA GLU A 161 -8.58 -1.76 -3.37
C GLU A 161 -8.91 -1.38 -1.92
N LYS A 162 -8.73 -0.13 -1.54
CA LYS A 162 -9.04 0.36 -0.19
C LYS A 162 -10.54 0.43 0.08
N TYR A 163 -11.37 0.47 -0.92
CA TYR A 163 -12.81 0.28 -0.78
C TYR A 163 -13.16 -1.07 -0.13
N ASN A 164 -12.39 -2.11 -0.43
CA ASN A 164 -12.54 -3.40 0.23
C ASN A 164 -12.21 -3.30 1.74
N SER A 165 -11.11 -2.62 2.10
CA SER A 165 -10.74 -2.41 3.51
C SER A 165 -11.82 -1.64 4.28
N ILE A 166 -12.41 -0.60 3.69
CA ILE A 166 -13.55 0.14 4.26
C ILE A 166 -14.74 -0.80 4.46
N THR A 167 -15.08 -1.61 3.47
CA THR A 167 -16.18 -2.57 3.54
C THR A 167 -15.97 -3.60 4.64
N TRP A 168 -14.74 -4.09 4.82
CA TRP A 168 -14.41 -5.03 5.90
C TRP A 168 -14.49 -4.39 7.28
N ILE A 169 -14.09 -3.12 7.43
CA ILE A 169 -14.30 -2.36 8.68
C ILE A 169 -15.80 -2.26 9.02
N ILE A 170 -16.63 -1.92 8.04
CA ILE A 170 -18.08 -1.84 8.21
C ILE A 170 -18.67 -3.19 8.66
N ARG A 171 -18.12 -4.28 8.16
CA ARG A 171 -18.52 -5.66 8.51
C ARG A 171 -17.87 -6.21 9.78
N GLY A 172 -17.06 -5.41 10.50
CA GLY A 172 -16.36 -5.83 11.72
C GLY A 172 -15.18 -6.79 11.48
N LYS A 173 -14.68 -6.91 10.22
CA LYS A 173 -13.53 -7.74 9.85
C LYS A 173 -12.24 -6.90 9.88
N ASP A 174 -11.90 -6.36 11.03
CA ASP A 174 -10.86 -5.35 11.20
C ASP A 174 -9.46 -5.89 10.86
N THR A 175 -9.14 -7.11 11.26
CA THR A 175 -7.84 -7.74 10.91
C THR A 175 -7.67 -7.84 9.40
N LEU A 176 -8.71 -8.28 8.67
CA LEU A 176 -8.67 -8.40 7.23
C LEU A 176 -8.51 -7.04 6.54
N ALA A 177 -9.21 -6.02 7.04
CA ALA A 177 -9.11 -4.66 6.53
C ALA A 177 -7.70 -4.08 6.67
N LEU A 178 -7.05 -4.28 7.82
CA LEU A 178 -5.70 -3.76 8.06
C LEU A 178 -4.64 -4.61 7.36
N ALA A 179 -4.78 -5.95 7.37
CA ALA A 179 -3.88 -6.87 6.68
C ALA A 179 -3.86 -6.64 5.15
N ASN A 180 -4.97 -6.22 4.54
CA ASN A 180 -5.01 -5.81 3.14
C ASN A 180 -4.12 -4.60 2.86
N ILE A 181 -4.02 -3.66 3.80
CA ILE A 181 -3.13 -2.50 3.68
C ILE A 181 -1.68 -2.92 3.92
N THR A 182 -1.40 -3.60 5.03
CA THR A 182 -0.03 -3.97 5.43
C THR A 182 0.57 -5.02 4.49
N GLY A 183 -0.22 -5.97 4.00
CA GLY A 183 0.20 -6.96 3.00
C GLY A 183 0.51 -6.34 1.64
N ALA A 184 -0.32 -5.40 1.16
CA ALA A 184 -0.04 -4.65 -0.06
C ALA A 184 1.28 -3.87 0.05
N VAL A 185 1.53 -3.25 1.21
CA VAL A 185 2.79 -2.54 1.47
C VAL A 185 3.99 -3.50 1.48
N ALA A 186 3.86 -4.70 2.05
CA ALA A 186 4.93 -5.70 2.03
C ALA A 186 5.34 -6.07 0.59
N PHE A 187 4.36 -6.29 -0.29
CA PHE A 187 4.59 -6.51 -1.72
C PHE A 187 5.24 -5.33 -2.41
N GLN A 188 4.69 -4.13 -2.22
CA GLN A 188 5.15 -2.92 -2.89
C GLN A 188 6.52 -2.46 -2.43
N SER A 189 6.86 -2.64 -1.14
CA SER A 189 8.17 -2.30 -0.59
C SER A 189 9.27 -3.30 -0.93
N THR A 190 8.95 -4.43 -1.52
CA THR A 190 9.94 -5.48 -1.85
C THR A 190 9.96 -5.78 -3.34
N LEU A 191 8.99 -6.52 -3.88
CA LEU A 191 9.03 -6.95 -5.28
C LEU A 191 8.99 -5.76 -6.25
N ILE A 192 8.12 -4.78 -6.01
CA ILE A 192 8.00 -3.62 -6.90
C ILE A 192 9.26 -2.74 -6.82
N VAL A 193 9.81 -2.54 -5.62
CA VAL A 193 11.08 -1.84 -5.45
C VAL A 193 12.24 -2.60 -6.12
N SER A 194 12.27 -3.94 -6.04
CA SER A 194 13.29 -4.76 -6.72
C SER A 194 13.29 -4.52 -8.23
N ILE A 195 12.11 -4.45 -8.85
CA ILE A 195 11.98 -4.11 -10.28
C ILE A 195 12.53 -2.70 -10.54
N GLY A 196 12.21 -1.73 -9.70
CA GLY A 196 12.74 -0.38 -9.80
C GLY A 196 14.27 -0.34 -9.73
N LEU A 197 14.88 -1.03 -8.76
CA LEU A 197 16.33 -1.12 -8.56
C LEU A 197 17.06 -1.77 -9.76
N LEU A 198 16.41 -2.73 -10.45
CA LEU A 198 16.98 -3.45 -11.58
C LEU A 198 16.89 -2.66 -12.89
N PHE A 199 15.78 -1.97 -13.12
CA PHE A 199 15.43 -1.43 -14.44
C PHE A 199 15.45 0.09 -14.55
N THR A 200 15.75 0.82 -13.45
CA THR A 200 15.81 2.29 -13.46
C THR A 200 17.13 2.81 -12.90
N GLU A 201 17.45 4.06 -13.22
CA GLU A 201 18.44 4.82 -12.47
C GLU A 201 17.83 5.17 -11.11
N TRP A 202 18.15 4.37 -10.08
CA TRP A 202 17.60 4.51 -8.75
C TRP A 202 18.19 5.74 -8.05
N ILE A 203 17.65 6.91 -8.38
CA ILE A 203 18.04 8.19 -7.80
C ILE A 203 16.88 8.69 -6.95
N LEU A 204 17.13 8.90 -5.66
CA LEU A 204 16.16 9.48 -4.75
C LEU A 204 16.33 11.00 -4.73
N ASP A 205 15.32 11.69 -5.20
CA ASP A 205 15.19 13.14 -5.03
C ASP A 205 14.56 13.48 -3.67
N TRP A 206 14.47 14.77 -3.37
CA TRP A 206 13.89 15.26 -2.13
C TRP A 206 12.45 14.79 -1.90
N HIS A 207 11.61 14.83 -2.93
CA HIS A 207 10.20 14.41 -2.83
C HIS A 207 10.08 12.94 -2.49
N THR A 208 10.93 12.11 -3.09
CA THR A 208 11.00 10.67 -2.82
C THR A 208 11.51 10.37 -1.42
N LEU A 209 12.54 11.09 -0.96
CA LEU A 209 13.04 10.97 0.42
C LEU A 209 11.98 11.38 1.45
N LEU A 210 11.27 12.46 1.21
CA LEU A 210 10.15 12.90 2.05
C LEU A 210 9.06 11.83 2.12
N ASN A 211 8.69 11.24 0.98
CA ASN A 211 7.74 10.15 0.88
C ASN A 211 8.13 8.94 1.75
N ILE A 212 9.39 8.49 1.61
CA ILE A 212 9.93 7.37 2.40
C ILE A 212 9.89 7.69 3.89
N THR A 213 10.34 8.88 4.26
CA THR A 213 10.42 9.31 5.66
C THR A 213 9.04 9.38 6.32
N LEU A 214 8.05 9.95 5.64
CA LEU A 214 6.69 10.03 6.16
C LEU A 214 6.01 8.66 6.23
N ALA A 215 6.23 7.77 5.23
CA ALA A 215 5.74 6.41 5.27
C ALA A 215 6.33 5.61 6.46
N LEU A 216 7.65 5.69 6.66
CA LEU A 216 8.35 5.08 7.79
C LEU A 216 7.84 5.64 9.12
N SER A 217 7.71 6.96 9.23
CA SER A 217 7.22 7.61 10.46
C SER A 217 5.82 7.13 10.82
N SER A 218 4.92 7.02 9.84
CA SER A 218 3.58 6.50 10.05
C SER A 218 3.58 5.04 10.49
N ALA A 219 4.33 4.18 9.80
CA ALA A 219 4.44 2.76 10.12
C ALA A 219 5.04 2.54 11.53
N ILE A 220 6.10 3.27 11.88
CA ILE A 220 6.73 3.21 13.21
C ILE A 220 5.74 3.68 14.29
N PHE A 221 5.00 4.75 14.02
CA PHE A 221 3.99 5.25 14.96
C PHE A 221 2.89 4.20 15.22
N ILE A 222 2.37 3.56 14.17
CA ILE A 222 1.37 2.49 14.27
C ILE A 222 1.96 1.31 15.05
N PHE A 223 3.20 0.91 14.73
CA PHE A 223 3.89 -0.19 15.41
C PHE A 223 4.08 0.07 16.91
N ILE A 224 4.53 1.27 17.27
CA ILE A 224 4.70 1.70 18.67
C ILE A 224 3.35 1.66 19.40
N THR A 225 2.30 2.23 18.79
CA THR A 225 0.95 2.25 19.39
C THR A 225 0.45 0.83 19.63
N LEU A 226 0.60 -0.06 18.65
CA LEU A 226 0.18 -1.46 18.76
C LEU A 226 0.97 -2.20 19.85
N LYS A 227 2.29 -2.00 19.91
CA LYS A 227 3.19 -2.66 20.88
C LYS A 227 2.88 -2.26 22.32
N PHE A 228 2.66 -0.97 22.59
CA PHE A 228 2.44 -0.48 23.96
C PHE A 228 1.01 -0.72 24.44
N LYS A 229 0.01 -0.52 23.59
CA LYS A 229 -1.40 -0.64 23.99
C LYS A 229 -1.98 -2.03 23.79
N LYS A 230 -1.30 -2.94 23.09
CA LYS A 230 -1.79 -4.27 22.66
C LYS A 230 -3.15 -4.21 21.93
N LYS A 231 -3.62 -3.03 21.61
CA LYS A 231 -4.86 -2.70 20.90
C LYS A 231 -4.58 -1.52 19.99
N LEU A 232 -5.22 -1.49 18.87
CA LEU A 232 -5.19 -0.36 17.95
C LEU A 232 -6.48 0.43 18.09
N TYR A 233 -6.37 1.75 18.12
CA TYR A 233 -7.49 2.67 18.16
C TYR A 233 -7.48 3.56 16.92
N ALA A 234 -8.66 4.00 16.49
CA ALA A 234 -8.77 4.81 15.28
C ALA A 234 -8.22 6.24 15.45
N GLU A 235 -8.36 6.83 16.64
CA GLU A 235 -7.93 8.21 16.90
C GLU A 235 -6.45 8.46 16.58
N PRO A 236 -5.48 7.63 17.04
CA PRO A 236 -4.07 7.79 16.68
C PRO A 236 -3.80 7.66 15.18
N LEU A 237 -4.59 6.86 14.47
CA LEU A 237 -4.36 6.62 13.03
C LEU A 237 -4.73 7.83 12.15
N LEU A 238 -5.43 8.83 12.69
CA LEU A 238 -5.68 10.10 11.99
C LEU A 238 -4.39 10.84 11.63
N ILE A 239 -3.26 10.55 12.31
CA ILE A 239 -1.96 11.13 11.99
C ILE A 239 -1.54 10.84 10.54
N GLY A 240 -1.99 9.74 9.95
CA GLY A 240 -1.77 9.43 8.54
C GLY A 240 -2.28 10.54 7.61
N GLY A 241 -3.48 11.05 7.88
CA GLY A 241 -4.04 12.19 7.14
C GLY A 241 -3.19 13.46 7.27
N LEU A 242 -2.69 13.74 8.49
CA LEU A 242 -1.79 14.87 8.70
C LEU A 242 -0.49 14.72 7.87
N PHE A 243 0.14 13.55 7.88
CA PHE A 243 1.34 13.30 7.08
C PHE A 243 1.08 13.42 5.58
N TYR A 244 -0.09 12.99 5.12
CA TYR A 244 -0.49 13.14 3.72
C TYR A 244 -0.64 14.62 3.33
N VAL A 245 -1.30 15.43 4.16
CA VAL A 245 -1.47 16.87 3.95
C VAL A 245 -0.12 17.60 3.99
N ILE A 246 0.75 17.27 4.94
CA ILE A 246 2.13 17.84 5.02
C ILE A 246 2.87 17.55 3.70
N TYR A 247 2.80 16.33 3.20
CA TYR A 247 3.44 15.99 1.93
C TYR A 247 2.91 16.83 0.76
N ILE A 248 1.57 16.98 0.65
CA ILE A 248 0.96 17.79 -0.41
C ILE A 248 1.46 19.23 -0.35
N ILE A 249 1.44 19.84 0.82
CA ILE A 249 1.88 21.23 1.01
C ILE A 249 3.33 21.38 0.57
N LEU A 250 4.24 20.55 1.11
CA LEU A 250 5.66 20.63 0.79
C LEU A 250 5.96 20.30 -0.68
N ALA A 251 5.24 19.35 -1.27
CA ALA A 251 5.40 18.98 -2.67
C ALA A 251 4.94 20.10 -3.63
N LEU A 252 3.89 20.84 -3.27
CA LEU A 252 3.36 21.94 -4.09
C LEU A 252 4.14 23.25 -3.89
N GLU A 253 4.64 23.54 -2.69
CA GLU A 253 5.46 24.72 -2.44
C GLU A 253 6.79 24.67 -3.22
N LEU A 254 7.41 23.50 -3.32
CA LEU A 254 8.66 23.29 -4.05
C LEU A 254 8.50 23.31 -5.58
N VAL A 255 7.28 23.21 -6.10
CA VAL A 255 6.99 23.38 -7.55
C VAL A 255 6.99 24.84 -7.96
N LYS A 256 6.86 25.77 -7.02
CA LYS A 256 6.83 27.22 -7.29
C LYS A 256 8.21 27.92 -7.32
N ILE A 257 9.29 27.16 -7.07
CA ILE A 257 10.69 27.62 -7.14
C ILE A 257 11.37 26.99 -8.35
#